data_003db6351924fe8f6e404be4c161facb
#
_entry.id   003db6351924fe8f6e404be4c161facb
#
_cell.length_a   1.000
_cell.length_b   1.000
_cell.length_c   1.000
_cell.angle_alpha   90.00
_cell.angle_beta   90.00
_cell.angle_gamma   90.00
#
_symmetry.space_group_name_H-M   'P 1'
#
loop_
_entity.id
_entity.type
_entity.pdbx_description
1 polymer ?
#
loop_
_entity_poly.entity_id
_entity_poly.type
_entity_poly.pdbx_seq_one_letter_code
_entity_poly.pdbx_strand_id
1 'polypeptide(L)'
;MRKKNRSFLLMSLISASLLVSAFAVVQAQNSGAPAGKATNWSDPATWPDRKLPVAGDKVIIEKDRQVVLDVTPPALNGLTINGKLSFANNKDLELTTEWIMLHGELEIGTEKAPHTRKATITFTNNVKDEDISGVGGANDKVDRGIMLMGGTLNLHGTTTNTWTKLSSTANAGSTSIEVLNAAGWRVGDEIVLASTDFDPRQAERRTISAISGNKITLDKKLDY
;
A
#
# COMPACT_ATOMS: atom_id res chain seq x y z
N MET A 1 -50.96 -17.97 80.99
CA MET A 1 -51.52 -17.77 79.63
C MET A 1 -50.34 -17.51 78.67
N ARG A 2 -50.18 -18.40 77.61
CA ARG A 2 -49.09 -18.41 76.65
C ARG A 2 -49.31 -17.36 75.58
N LYS A 3 -48.29 -16.57 75.27
CA LYS A 3 -48.19 -15.90 73.95
C LYS A 3 -46.84 -16.20 73.30
N LYS A 4 -46.93 -16.80 72.14
CA LYS A 4 -45.84 -17.19 71.30
C LYS A 4 -45.17 -15.97 70.63
N ASN A 5 -43.86 -15.88 70.78
CA ASN A 5 -43.02 -14.97 70.00
C ASN A 5 -42.71 -15.65 68.62
N ARG A 6 -43.04 -14.97 67.58
CA ARG A 6 -42.56 -15.32 66.26
C ARG A 6 -41.44 -14.33 65.88
N SER A 7 -40.23 -14.85 65.82
CA SER A 7 -39.08 -14.14 65.23
C SER A 7 -39.24 -14.03 63.73
N PHE A 8 -39.22 -12.80 63.22
CA PHE A 8 -39.02 -12.57 61.79
C PHE A 8 -37.53 -12.41 61.51
N LEU A 9 -36.98 -13.35 60.76
CA LEU A 9 -35.64 -13.27 60.22
C LEU A 9 -35.68 -12.34 58.98
N LEU A 10 -35.09 -11.17 59.09
CA LEU A 10 -34.84 -10.30 57.94
C LEU A 10 -33.59 -10.80 57.24
N MET A 11 -33.76 -11.43 56.08
CA MET A 11 -32.67 -11.69 55.13
C MET A 11 -32.41 -10.41 54.35
N SER A 12 -31.28 -9.75 54.61
CA SER A 12 -30.78 -8.67 53.76
C SER A 12 -30.13 -9.24 52.51
N LEU A 13 -30.76 -9.07 51.37
CA LEU A 13 -30.17 -9.30 50.06
C LEU A 13 -29.16 -8.17 49.76
N ILE A 14 -27.89 -8.51 49.79
CA ILE A 14 -26.84 -7.67 49.25
C ILE A 14 -26.85 -7.91 47.74
N SER A 15 -27.40 -6.95 47.00
CA SER A 15 -27.27 -6.91 45.52
C SER A 15 -25.87 -6.42 45.16
N ALA A 16 -24.98 -7.34 44.78
CA ALA A 16 -23.72 -7.00 44.18
C ALA A 16 -23.96 -6.51 42.74
N SER A 17 -23.90 -5.20 42.55
CA SER A 17 -23.91 -4.58 41.21
C SER A 17 -22.58 -4.87 40.52
N LEU A 18 -22.56 -5.86 39.64
CA LEU A 18 -21.47 -6.06 38.68
C LEU A 18 -21.50 -4.90 37.68
N LEU A 19 -20.59 -3.95 37.83
CA LEU A 19 -20.26 -2.98 36.80
C LEU A 19 -19.50 -3.75 35.67
N VAL A 20 -20.21 -4.18 34.67
CA VAL A 20 -19.62 -4.60 33.39
C VAL A 20 -19.23 -3.33 32.64
N SER A 21 -17.97 -2.93 32.78
CA SER A 21 -17.36 -1.94 31.91
C SER A 21 -17.29 -2.55 30.48
N ALA A 22 -18.25 -2.17 29.65
CA ALA A 22 -18.19 -2.45 28.22
C ALA A 22 -16.99 -1.69 27.64
N PHE A 23 -15.88 -2.37 27.44
CA PHE A 23 -14.85 -1.93 26.52
C PHE A 23 -15.47 -1.96 25.12
N ALA A 24 -15.87 -0.80 24.62
CA ALA A 24 -16.17 -0.62 23.20
C ALA A 24 -14.85 -0.82 22.46
N VAL A 25 -14.62 -2.03 21.97
CA VAL A 25 -13.63 -2.29 20.93
C VAL A 25 -14.14 -1.53 19.72
N VAL A 26 -13.53 -0.38 19.44
CA VAL A 26 -13.67 0.29 18.16
C VAL A 26 -13.04 -0.66 17.14
N GLN A 27 -13.85 -1.54 16.59
CA GLN A 27 -13.48 -2.25 15.38
C GLN A 27 -13.33 -1.17 14.32
N ALA A 28 -12.10 -0.96 13.85
CA ALA A 28 -11.86 -0.28 12.59
C ALA A 28 -12.82 -0.94 11.59
N GLN A 29 -13.80 -0.18 11.14
CA GLN A 29 -14.66 -0.64 10.05
C GLN A 29 -13.74 -0.82 8.87
N ASN A 30 -13.34 -2.07 8.60
CA ASN A 30 -12.87 -2.45 7.29
C ASN A 30 -13.95 -1.93 6.34
N SER A 31 -13.62 -0.92 5.57
CA SER A 31 -14.40 -0.52 4.42
C SER A 31 -14.40 -1.74 3.50
N GLY A 32 -15.41 -2.59 3.66
CA GLY A 32 -15.54 -3.82 2.91
C GLY A 32 -15.45 -3.48 1.41
N ALA A 33 -14.72 -4.31 0.67
CA ALA A 33 -14.66 -4.18 -0.79
C ALA A 33 -16.07 -3.97 -1.34
N PRO A 34 -16.27 -3.06 -2.31
CA PRO A 34 -17.58 -2.80 -2.89
C PRO A 34 -18.24 -4.11 -3.36
N ALA A 35 -19.53 -4.27 -3.12
CA ALA A 35 -20.27 -5.51 -3.37
C ALA A 35 -20.47 -5.87 -4.86
N GLY A 36 -19.98 -5.04 -5.79
CA GLY A 36 -20.12 -5.24 -7.24
C GLY A 36 -19.20 -6.34 -7.78
N LYS A 37 -19.62 -7.02 -8.84
CA LYS A 37 -18.76 -7.94 -9.60
C LYS A 37 -17.63 -7.13 -10.23
N ALA A 38 -16.38 -7.63 -10.12
CA ALA A 38 -15.24 -7.02 -10.75
C ALA A 38 -15.39 -7.03 -12.29
N THR A 39 -15.08 -5.90 -12.93
CA THR A 39 -15.10 -5.70 -14.38
C THR A 39 -13.74 -5.24 -14.86
N ASN A 40 -13.38 -5.57 -16.09
CA ASN A 40 -12.09 -5.19 -16.64
C ASN A 40 -12.09 -3.74 -17.12
N TRP A 41 -10.95 -3.06 -16.98
CA TRP A 41 -10.75 -1.71 -17.54
C TRP A 41 -10.98 -1.69 -19.05
N SER A 42 -10.52 -2.74 -19.75
CA SER A 42 -10.64 -2.88 -21.21
C SER A 42 -12.06 -3.19 -21.69
N ASP A 43 -12.99 -3.51 -20.80
CA ASP A 43 -14.37 -3.78 -21.18
C ASP A 43 -15.16 -2.46 -21.30
N PRO A 44 -15.68 -2.10 -22.49
CA PRO A 44 -16.52 -0.93 -22.65
C PRO A 44 -17.74 -0.89 -21.72
N ALA A 45 -18.26 -2.04 -21.32
CA ALA A 45 -19.39 -2.13 -20.40
C ALA A 45 -19.07 -1.63 -18.97
N THR A 46 -17.79 -1.52 -18.63
CA THR A 46 -17.31 -0.96 -17.36
C THR A 46 -17.56 0.56 -17.27
N TRP A 47 -17.64 1.25 -18.40
CA TRP A 47 -17.61 2.70 -18.46
C TRP A 47 -18.96 3.29 -18.87
N PRO A 48 -19.24 4.58 -18.48
CA PRO A 48 -20.40 5.30 -18.98
C PRO A 48 -20.43 5.31 -20.51
N ASP A 49 -21.62 5.25 -21.08
CA ASP A 49 -21.85 5.24 -22.54
C ASP A 49 -21.08 4.15 -23.30
N ARG A 50 -20.55 3.14 -22.58
CA ARG A 50 -19.70 2.08 -23.12
C ARG A 50 -18.48 2.61 -23.89
N LYS A 51 -17.88 3.69 -23.38
CA LYS A 51 -16.69 4.30 -23.97
C LYS A 51 -15.50 4.12 -23.03
N LEU A 52 -14.45 3.54 -23.56
CA LEU A 52 -13.18 3.43 -22.84
C LEU A 52 -12.59 4.81 -22.60
N PRO A 53 -11.96 5.04 -21.42
CA PRO A 53 -11.23 6.27 -21.16
C PRO A 53 -10.14 6.52 -22.22
N VAL A 54 -10.00 7.77 -22.64
CA VAL A 54 -9.01 8.23 -23.61
C VAL A 54 -7.99 9.16 -22.95
N ALA A 55 -6.93 9.52 -23.67
CA ALA A 55 -5.91 10.44 -23.17
C ALA A 55 -6.53 11.77 -22.72
N GLY A 56 -6.16 12.23 -21.54
CA GLY A 56 -6.63 13.49 -20.98
C GLY A 56 -7.96 13.40 -20.21
N ASP A 57 -8.57 12.23 -20.13
CA ASP A 57 -9.82 12.09 -19.36
C ASP A 57 -9.57 12.19 -17.85
N LYS A 58 -10.57 12.70 -17.13
CA LYS A 58 -10.73 12.53 -15.68
C LYS A 58 -11.67 11.36 -15.46
N VAL A 59 -11.14 10.29 -14.88
CA VAL A 59 -11.86 9.02 -14.69
C VAL A 59 -12.36 8.92 -13.26
N ILE A 60 -13.61 8.45 -13.09
CA ILE A 60 -14.21 8.17 -11.79
C ILE A 60 -14.60 6.70 -11.74
N ILE A 61 -14.09 5.98 -10.74
CA ILE A 61 -14.56 4.64 -10.38
C ILE A 61 -15.54 4.81 -9.23
N GLU A 62 -16.83 4.60 -9.52
CA GLU A 62 -17.92 4.80 -8.57
C GLU A 62 -17.85 3.83 -7.38
N LYS A 63 -18.48 4.20 -6.26
CA LYS A 63 -18.39 3.50 -4.97
C LYS A 63 -18.81 2.02 -5.02
N ASP A 64 -19.73 1.66 -5.87
CA ASP A 64 -20.25 0.29 -6.06
C ASP A 64 -19.49 -0.51 -7.12
N ARG A 65 -18.45 0.07 -7.73
CA ARG A 65 -17.67 -0.52 -8.81
C ARG A 65 -16.36 -1.11 -8.34
N GLN A 66 -16.05 -2.29 -8.88
CA GLN A 66 -14.72 -2.90 -8.79
C GLN A 66 -14.16 -2.99 -10.22
N VAL A 67 -13.05 -2.32 -10.46
CA VAL A 67 -12.39 -2.31 -11.77
C VAL A 67 -11.03 -2.99 -11.67
N VAL A 68 -10.75 -3.89 -12.60
CA VAL A 68 -9.44 -4.52 -12.74
C VAL A 68 -8.72 -3.83 -13.88
N LEU A 69 -7.59 -3.19 -13.60
CA LEU A 69 -6.69 -2.66 -14.62
C LEU A 69 -6.01 -3.83 -15.32
N ASP A 70 -6.51 -4.21 -16.49
CA ASP A 70 -6.04 -5.34 -17.29
C ASP A 70 -5.31 -4.90 -18.56
N VAL A 71 -5.25 -3.60 -18.81
CA VAL A 71 -4.49 -2.95 -19.89
C VAL A 71 -3.80 -1.71 -19.34
N THR A 72 -2.73 -1.27 -19.98
CA THR A 72 -2.16 0.06 -19.76
C THR A 72 -3.02 1.08 -20.50
N PRO A 73 -3.78 1.93 -19.80
CA PRO A 73 -4.62 2.93 -20.46
C PRO A 73 -3.79 4.09 -20.99
N PRO A 74 -4.34 4.93 -21.87
CA PRO A 74 -3.75 6.23 -22.18
C PRO A 74 -3.59 7.09 -20.93
N ALA A 75 -2.64 8.05 -20.95
CA ALA A 75 -2.40 8.95 -19.84
C ALA A 75 -3.65 9.78 -19.51
N LEU A 76 -4.04 9.79 -18.24
CA LEU A 76 -5.22 10.48 -17.72
C LEU A 76 -4.86 11.84 -17.14
N ASN A 77 -5.81 12.76 -17.08
CA ASN A 77 -5.68 14.02 -16.33
C ASN A 77 -6.05 13.90 -14.85
N GLY A 78 -6.67 12.78 -14.46
CA GLY A 78 -6.98 12.51 -13.07
C GLY A 78 -7.76 11.23 -12.89
N LEU A 79 -7.66 10.64 -11.70
CA LEU A 79 -8.38 9.43 -11.34
C LEU A 79 -8.95 9.55 -9.95
N THR A 80 -10.28 9.50 -9.85
CA THR A 80 -10.97 9.37 -8.56
C THR A 80 -11.42 7.93 -8.35
N ILE A 81 -11.02 7.34 -7.22
CA ILE A 81 -11.39 5.97 -6.84
C ILE A 81 -12.31 6.04 -5.63
N ASN A 82 -13.64 6.02 -5.85
CA ASN A 82 -14.63 5.88 -4.80
C ASN A 82 -14.93 4.40 -4.50
N GLY A 83 -14.80 3.54 -5.50
CA GLY A 83 -14.93 2.10 -5.42
C GLY A 83 -13.59 1.40 -5.23
N LYS A 84 -13.32 0.38 -6.05
CA LYS A 84 -12.05 -0.37 -6.01
C LYS A 84 -11.38 -0.40 -7.38
N LEU A 85 -10.09 -0.10 -7.41
CA LEU A 85 -9.20 -0.39 -8.53
C LEU A 85 -8.19 -1.44 -8.10
N SER A 86 -8.06 -2.52 -8.87
CA SER A 86 -7.00 -3.50 -8.70
C SER A 86 -6.22 -3.69 -10.00
N PHE A 87 -4.97 -4.16 -9.90
CA PHE A 87 -4.13 -4.46 -11.06
C PHE A 87 -4.17 -5.95 -11.37
N ALA A 88 -4.36 -6.31 -12.66
CA ALA A 88 -4.24 -7.69 -13.11
C ALA A 88 -2.80 -8.19 -12.96
N ASN A 89 -2.64 -9.39 -12.40
CA ASN A 89 -1.32 -9.97 -12.07
C ASN A 89 -0.79 -10.93 -13.16
N ASN A 90 -1.17 -10.73 -14.42
CA ASN A 90 -0.77 -11.60 -15.54
C ASN A 90 0.21 -10.96 -16.53
N LYS A 91 0.43 -9.66 -16.44
CA LYS A 91 1.36 -8.88 -17.27
C LYS A 91 1.82 -7.61 -16.58
N ASP A 92 2.84 -6.98 -17.11
CA ASP A 92 3.32 -5.69 -16.64
C ASP A 92 2.34 -4.60 -17.07
N LEU A 93 2.00 -3.69 -16.13
CA LEU A 93 1.00 -2.66 -16.35
C LEU A 93 1.50 -1.31 -15.82
N GLU A 94 1.09 -0.25 -16.52
CA GLU A 94 1.35 1.11 -16.12
C GLU A 94 0.05 1.92 -16.12
N LEU A 95 -0.14 2.72 -15.07
CA LEU A 95 -1.20 3.72 -14.96
C LEU A 95 -0.54 5.09 -14.90
N THR A 96 -0.73 5.89 -15.94
CA THR A 96 -0.22 7.27 -16.01
C THR A 96 -1.36 8.25 -15.77
N THR A 97 -1.20 9.15 -14.82
CA THR A 97 -2.21 10.17 -14.47
C THR A 97 -1.56 11.39 -13.84
N GLU A 98 -2.27 12.52 -13.75
CA GLU A 98 -1.80 13.70 -13.02
C GLU A 98 -1.90 13.50 -11.51
N TRP A 99 -3.00 12.90 -11.05
CA TRP A 99 -3.28 12.64 -9.64
C TRP A 99 -4.23 11.46 -9.45
N ILE A 100 -4.26 10.93 -8.22
CA ILE A 100 -5.24 9.94 -7.77
C ILE A 100 -5.88 10.46 -6.48
N MET A 101 -7.20 10.63 -6.49
CA MET A 101 -7.99 10.87 -5.30
C MET A 101 -8.61 9.55 -4.82
N LEU A 102 -8.19 9.06 -3.66
CA LEU A 102 -8.51 7.73 -3.17
C LEU A 102 -9.45 7.80 -1.96
N HIS A 103 -10.74 7.59 -2.21
CA HIS A 103 -11.78 7.43 -1.18
C HIS A 103 -12.10 5.95 -0.90
N GLY A 104 -11.99 5.10 -1.92
CA GLY A 104 -12.23 3.66 -1.85
C GLY A 104 -10.95 2.87 -1.66
N GLU A 105 -10.65 1.91 -2.54
CA GLU A 105 -9.48 1.05 -2.43
C GLU A 105 -8.67 1.02 -3.73
N LEU A 106 -7.37 1.20 -3.61
CA LEU A 106 -6.39 0.87 -4.65
C LEU A 106 -5.58 -0.34 -4.19
N GLU A 107 -5.71 -1.46 -4.93
CA GLU A 107 -5.07 -2.73 -4.59
C GLU A 107 -4.11 -3.18 -5.69
N ILE A 108 -2.86 -3.45 -5.32
CA ILE A 108 -1.86 -4.07 -6.20
C ILE A 108 -1.30 -5.28 -5.44
N GLY A 109 -1.94 -6.43 -5.64
CA GLY A 109 -1.69 -7.64 -4.86
C GLY A 109 -2.25 -7.56 -3.44
N THR A 110 -2.29 -8.71 -2.78
CA THR A 110 -2.68 -8.86 -1.38
C THR A 110 -1.62 -9.66 -0.63
N GLU A 111 -1.67 -9.65 0.70
CA GLU A 111 -0.78 -10.45 1.53
C GLU A 111 -0.81 -11.94 1.16
N LYS A 112 -2.00 -12.48 0.83
CA LYS A 112 -2.20 -13.89 0.44
C LYS A 112 -1.92 -14.16 -1.03
N ALA A 113 -2.01 -13.14 -1.88
CA ALA A 113 -1.77 -13.22 -3.32
C ALA A 113 -0.94 -12.02 -3.79
N PRO A 114 0.38 -12.02 -3.51
CA PRO A 114 1.26 -10.91 -3.87
C PRO A 114 1.29 -10.66 -5.37
N HIS A 115 1.44 -9.39 -5.76
CA HIS A 115 1.61 -9.01 -7.15
C HIS A 115 3.01 -9.40 -7.63
N THR A 116 3.10 -10.15 -8.71
CA THR A 116 4.36 -10.74 -9.21
C THR A 116 4.86 -10.09 -10.50
N ARG A 117 4.06 -9.19 -11.07
CA ARG A 117 4.39 -8.47 -12.30
C ARG A 117 4.79 -7.04 -11.96
N LYS A 118 5.35 -6.33 -12.93
CA LYS A 118 5.66 -4.91 -12.73
C LYS A 118 4.37 -4.10 -12.79
N ALA A 119 4.06 -3.40 -11.71
CA ALA A 119 3.00 -2.41 -11.64
C ALA A 119 3.63 -1.03 -11.47
N THR A 120 3.34 -0.11 -12.36
CA THR A 120 3.88 1.25 -12.34
C THR A 120 2.74 2.25 -12.26
N ILE A 121 2.86 3.24 -11.38
CA ILE A 121 2.00 4.41 -11.36
C ILE A 121 2.90 5.61 -11.62
N THR A 122 2.64 6.31 -12.73
CA THR A 122 3.41 7.47 -13.16
C THR A 122 2.55 8.73 -12.99
N PHE A 123 3.06 9.71 -12.23
CA PHE A 123 2.42 11.02 -12.12
C PHE A 123 3.09 11.99 -13.07
N THR A 124 2.25 12.65 -13.90
CA THR A 124 2.69 13.65 -14.86
C THR A 124 2.35 15.07 -14.38
N ASN A 125 2.86 16.07 -15.04
CA ASN A 125 2.57 17.47 -14.77
C ASN A 125 2.28 18.20 -16.09
N ASN A 126 1.28 17.72 -16.83
CA ASN A 126 0.88 18.28 -18.12
C ASN A 126 -0.23 19.32 -17.98
N VAL A 127 -1.08 19.18 -16.95
CA VAL A 127 -2.13 20.14 -16.61
C VAL A 127 -1.61 21.04 -15.49
N LYS A 128 -1.55 22.33 -15.77
CA LYS A 128 -1.10 23.34 -14.80
C LYS A 128 -2.29 24.05 -14.18
N ASP A 129 -2.06 24.60 -12.99
CA ASP A 129 -3.02 25.44 -12.28
C ASP A 129 -4.38 24.75 -12.06
N GLU A 130 -4.37 23.42 -11.91
CA GLU A 130 -5.57 22.65 -11.61
C GLU A 130 -5.87 22.67 -10.11
N ASP A 131 -7.05 23.18 -9.74
CA ASP A 131 -7.55 23.07 -8.37
C ASP A 131 -8.29 21.75 -8.18
N ILE A 132 -7.59 20.75 -7.66
CA ILE A 132 -8.16 19.44 -7.34
C ILE A 132 -8.75 19.39 -5.93
N SER A 133 -8.48 20.41 -5.10
CA SER A 133 -9.00 20.46 -3.72
C SER A 133 -10.43 20.99 -3.66
N GLY A 134 -10.89 21.73 -4.68
CA GLY A 134 -12.18 22.41 -4.67
C GLY A 134 -12.28 23.59 -3.71
N VAL A 135 -11.16 24.02 -3.11
CA VAL A 135 -11.11 25.10 -2.11
C VAL A 135 -10.67 26.42 -2.74
N GLY A 136 -10.29 26.39 -4.01
CA GLY A 136 -9.77 27.55 -4.75
C GLY A 136 -8.26 27.74 -4.53
N GLY A 137 -7.58 28.11 -5.58
CA GLY A 137 -6.14 28.32 -5.59
C GLY A 137 -5.36 27.10 -6.08
N ALA A 138 -5.10 27.09 -7.37
CA ALA A 138 -4.26 26.09 -8.02
C ALA A 138 -2.87 26.04 -7.39
N ASN A 139 -2.38 24.84 -7.12
CA ASN A 139 -1.08 24.63 -6.54
C ASN A 139 -0.38 23.42 -7.16
N ASP A 140 0.25 23.64 -8.29
CA ASP A 140 1.02 22.63 -9.04
C ASP A 140 2.06 21.86 -8.21
N LYS A 141 2.38 22.33 -7.02
CA LYS A 141 3.41 21.71 -6.18
C LYS A 141 2.88 20.61 -5.28
N VAL A 142 1.57 20.58 -5.02
CA VAL A 142 0.94 19.66 -4.05
C VAL A 142 -0.18 18.80 -4.64
N ASP A 143 -0.41 18.90 -5.92
CA ASP A 143 -1.52 18.24 -6.61
C ASP A 143 -1.10 16.99 -7.39
N ARG A 144 0.16 16.57 -7.29
CA ARG A 144 0.69 15.36 -7.93
C ARG A 144 0.90 14.26 -6.91
N GLY A 145 0.25 13.13 -7.12
CA GLY A 145 0.39 11.98 -6.24
C GLY A 145 -0.92 11.31 -5.91
N ILE A 146 -0.90 10.50 -4.86
CA ILE A 146 -2.09 9.85 -4.30
C ILE A 146 -2.55 10.66 -3.08
N MET A 147 -3.74 11.23 -3.19
CA MET A 147 -4.42 11.89 -2.07
C MET A 147 -5.34 10.87 -1.40
N LEU A 148 -4.94 10.40 -0.24
CA LEU A 148 -5.67 9.41 0.53
C LEU A 148 -6.75 10.10 1.37
N MET A 149 -7.99 10.09 0.89
CA MET A 149 -9.14 10.77 1.47
C MET A 149 -10.04 9.79 2.26
N GLY A 150 -9.46 9.08 3.22
CA GLY A 150 -10.14 8.04 4.00
C GLY A 150 -10.22 6.68 3.31
N GLY A 151 -9.63 6.52 2.13
CA GLY A 151 -9.57 5.26 1.41
C GLY A 151 -8.46 4.33 1.90
N THR A 152 -8.28 3.23 1.21
CA THR A 152 -7.26 2.20 1.50
C THR A 152 -6.28 2.07 0.34
N LEU A 153 -4.98 2.17 0.63
CA LEU A 153 -3.90 1.85 -0.29
C LEU A 153 -3.30 0.49 0.13
N ASN A 154 -3.55 -0.53 -0.68
CA ASN A 154 -3.19 -1.92 -0.40
C ASN A 154 -2.19 -2.42 -1.45
N LEU A 155 -0.90 -2.45 -1.10
CA LEU A 155 0.19 -2.77 -2.03
C LEU A 155 1.02 -3.92 -1.49
N HIS A 156 0.98 -5.08 -2.17
CA HIS A 156 1.72 -6.26 -1.80
C HIS A 156 2.45 -6.84 -3.01
N GLY A 157 3.74 -6.61 -3.07
CA GLY A 157 4.64 -7.25 -4.04
C GLY A 157 5.12 -8.62 -3.56
N THR A 158 5.92 -9.28 -4.41
CA THR A 158 6.58 -10.53 -4.04
C THR A 158 7.43 -10.30 -2.78
N THR A 159 7.22 -11.10 -1.76
CA THR A 159 8.00 -11.03 -0.53
C THR A 159 9.44 -11.48 -0.80
N THR A 160 10.38 -10.67 -0.37
CA THR A 160 11.80 -10.99 -0.36
C THR A 160 12.41 -10.51 0.94
N ASN A 161 13.60 -10.97 1.26
CA ASN A 161 14.34 -10.43 2.38
C ASN A 161 14.75 -8.97 2.05
N THR A 162 14.12 -8.00 2.70
CA THR A 162 14.29 -6.57 2.39
C THR A 162 15.53 -5.96 3.03
N TRP A 163 16.10 -6.59 4.03
CA TRP A 163 17.34 -6.16 4.67
C TRP A 163 18.06 -7.33 5.35
N THR A 164 19.36 -7.17 5.53
CA THR A 164 20.20 -8.12 6.26
C THR A 164 21.38 -7.38 6.86
N LYS A 165 22.18 -8.06 7.66
CA LYS A 165 23.46 -7.53 8.15
C LYS A 165 24.60 -8.12 7.34
N LEU A 166 25.70 -7.39 7.25
CA LEU A 166 26.96 -7.96 6.82
C LEU A 166 27.39 -9.05 7.81
N SER A 167 27.91 -10.16 7.30
CA SER A 167 28.49 -11.22 8.13
C SER A 167 29.97 -11.01 8.42
N SER A 168 30.63 -10.15 7.63
CA SER A 168 32.01 -9.73 7.77
C SER A 168 32.19 -8.25 7.37
N THR A 169 33.31 -7.65 7.75
CA THR A 169 33.65 -6.28 7.38
C THR A 169 33.73 -6.15 5.85
N ALA A 170 33.03 -5.16 5.30
CA ALA A 170 33.19 -4.74 3.90
C ALA A 170 34.15 -3.55 3.85
N ASN A 171 35.37 -3.76 3.33
CA ASN A 171 36.35 -2.71 3.26
C ASN A 171 36.22 -1.88 1.98
N ALA A 172 36.65 -0.63 2.03
CA ALA A 172 36.83 0.20 0.85
C ALA A 172 37.64 -0.55 -0.23
N GLY A 173 37.23 -0.41 -1.47
CA GLY A 173 37.81 -1.11 -2.61
C GLY A 173 37.28 -2.53 -2.85
N SER A 174 36.48 -3.11 -1.94
CA SER A 174 35.91 -4.42 -2.11
C SER A 174 34.84 -4.43 -3.25
N THR A 175 34.88 -5.47 -4.09
CA THR A 175 33.89 -5.70 -5.13
C THR A 175 32.89 -6.77 -4.75
N SER A 176 32.96 -7.29 -3.53
CA SER A 176 32.00 -8.24 -2.97
C SER A 176 31.82 -8.04 -1.48
N ILE A 177 30.65 -8.42 -1.00
CA ILE A 177 30.28 -8.41 0.42
C ILE A 177 29.73 -9.77 0.82
N GLU A 178 29.78 -10.08 2.11
CA GLU A 178 29.12 -11.23 2.69
C GLU A 178 28.02 -10.78 3.63
N VAL A 179 26.84 -11.39 3.50
CA VAL A 179 25.65 -11.04 4.27
C VAL A 179 25.18 -12.26 5.08
N LEU A 180 24.39 -12.03 6.13
CA LEU A 180 23.82 -13.12 6.92
C LEU A 180 22.72 -13.88 6.18
N ASN A 181 21.97 -13.21 5.31
CA ASN A 181 20.88 -13.82 4.58
C ASN A 181 20.61 -13.04 3.27
N ALA A 182 20.86 -13.66 2.13
CA ALA A 182 20.59 -13.16 0.80
C ALA A 182 19.34 -13.79 0.16
N ALA A 183 18.50 -14.49 0.93
CA ALA A 183 17.34 -15.20 0.39
C ALA A 183 16.39 -14.24 -0.35
N GLY A 184 16.05 -14.61 -1.58
CA GLY A 184 15.14 -13.83 -2.43
C GLY A 184 15.80 -12.67 -3.19
N TRP A 185 17.06 -12.34 -2.92
CA TRP A 185 17.80 -11.33 -3.69
C TRP A 185 18.16 -11.87 -5.07
N ARG A 186 18.24 -11.01 -6.05
CA ARG A 186 18.47 -11.37 -7.46
C ARG A 186 19.59 -10.54 -8.07
N VAL A 187 20.25 -11.08 -9.05
CA VAL A 187 21.13 -10.31 -9.92
C VAL A 187 20.34 -9.19 -10.59
N GLY A 188 20.85 -7.98 -10.54
CA GLY A 188 20.18 -6.76 -11.01
C GLY A 188 19.43 -5.99 -9.91
N ASP A 189 19.23 -6.55 -8.72
CA ASP A 189 18.66 -5.80 -7.60
C ASP A 189 19.64 -4.69 -7.14
N GLU A 190 19.10 -3.51 -6.85
CA GLU A 190 19.82 -2.43 -6.20
C GLU A 190 19.77 -2.62 -4.69
N ILE A 191 20.92 -2.57 -4.04
CA ILE A 191 21.07 -2.63 -2.60
C ILE A 191 21.74 -1.36 -2.06
N VAL A 192 21.44 -1.04 -0.81
CA VAL A 192 22.08 0.06 -0.09
C VAL A 192 22.87 -0.51 1.08
N LEU A 193 24.17 -0.22 1.10
CA LEU A 193 25.01 -0.44 2.27
C LEU A 193 24.91 0.81 3.14
N ALA A 194 24.35 0.67 4.33
CA ALA A 194 24.26 1.77 5.27
C ALA A 194 25.66 2.11 5.80
N SER A 195 25.93 3.40 6.01
CA SER A 195 27.14 3.83 6.70
C SER A 195 27.20 3.24 8.10
N THR A 196 28.37 2.79 8.51
CA THR A 196 28.68 2.39 9.90
C THR A 196 29.44 3.49 10.66
N ASP A 197 29.76 4.58 9.99
CA ASP A 197 30.34 5.79 10.57
C ASP A 197 29.24 6.82 10.89
N PHE A 198 29.62 7.90 11.57
CA PHE A 198 28.73 9.02 11.91
C PHE A 198 28.32 9.88 10.70
N ASP A 199 28.92 9.69 9.53
CA ASP A 199 28.56 10.39 8.31
C ASP A 199 27.58 9.55 7.48
N PRO A 200 26.28 9.89 7.47
CA PRO A 200 25.26 9.15 6.70
C PRO A 200 25.49 9.25 5.17
N ARG A 201 26.30 10.20 4.70
CA ARG A 201 26.63 10.35 3.26
C ARG A 201 27.55 9.25 2.75
N GLN A 202 28.12 8.45 3.63
CA GLN A 202 28.91 7.25 3.28
C GLN A 202 28.04 6.03 2.98
N ALA A 203 26.71 6.15 3.01
CA ALA A 203 25.84 5.09 2.51
C ALA A 203 26.00 4.91 0.99
N GLU A 204 26.15 3.67 0.56
CA GLU A 204 26.52 3.34 -0.82
C GLU A 204 25.43 2.52 -1.52
N ARG A 205 25.06 2.93 -2.72
CA ARG A 205 24.18 2.16 -3.61
C ARG A 205 25.03 1.32 -4.56
N ARG A 206 24.67 0.05 -4.69
CA ARG A 206 25.33 -0.91 -5.58
C ARG A 206 24.26 -1.82 -6.22
N THR A 207 24.57 -2.28 -7.42
CA THR A 207 23.76 -3.29 -8.09
C THR A 207 24.40 -4.66 -7.91
N ILE A 208 23.60 -5.66 -7.65
CA ILE A 208 24.08 -7.04 -7.53
C ILE A 208 24.43 -7.56 -8.93
N SER A 209 25.71 -7.91 -9.14
CA SER A 209 26.18 -8.49 -10.39
C SER A 209 26.26 -10.02 -10.36
N ALA A 210 26.44 -10.64 -9.20
CA ALA A 210 26.39 -12.08 -8.99
C ALA A 210 26.05 -12.42 -7.54
N ILE A 211 25.46 -13.61 -7.33
CA ILE A 211 25.13 -14.15 -6.01
C ILE A 211 25.66 -15.60 -5.93
N SER A 212 26.38 -15.89 -4.86
CA SER A 212 26.82 -17.24 -4.53
C SER A 212 26.58 -17.50 -3.03
N GLY A 213 25.45 -18.13 -2.72
CA GLY A 213 24.99 -18.25 -1.35
C GLY A 213 24.75 -16.89 -0.73
N ASN A 214 25.47 -16.57 0.35
CA ASN A 214 25.40 -15.26 1.03
C ASN A 214 26.50 -14.28 0.57
N LYS A 215 27.34 -14.66 -0.41
CA LYS A 215 28.32 -13.77 -1.02
C LYS A 215 27.69 -13.05 -2.20
N ILE A 216 27.71 -11.72 -2.14
CA ILE A 216 27.14 -10.82 -3.14
C ILE A 216 28.30 -10.13 -3.87
N THR A 217 28.35 -10.26 -5.18
CA THR A 217 29.27 -9.50 -6.02
C THR A 217 28.59 -8.22 -6.49
N LEU A 218 29.29 -7.12 -6.41
CA LEU A 218 28.78 -5.78 -6.71
C LEU A 218 29.18 -5.36 -8.13
N ASP A 219 28.42 -4.46 -8.73
CA ASP A 219 28.68 -3.86 -10.03
C ASP A 219 29.96 -3.01 -10.06
N LYS A 220 30.31 -2.41 -8.91
CA LYS A 220 31.51 -1.60 -8.72
C LYS A 220 32.01 -1.74 -7.29
N LYS A 221 33.29 -1.40 -7.09
CA LYS A 221 33.94 -1.41 -5.76
C LYS A 221 33.27 -0.45 -4.78
N LEU A 222 33.40 -0.73 -3.50
CA LEU A 222 33.04 0.18 -2.42
C LEU A 222 34.01 1.36 -2.36
N ASP A 223 33.47 2.51 -2.04
CA ASP A 223 34.23 3.75 -1.90
C ASP A 223 34.72 3.95 -0.44
N TYR A 224 33.95 3.44 0.52
CA TYR A 224 34.20 3.56 1.97
C TYR A 224 34.41 2.23 2.65
#